data_103ee992cec9142672ec3be5e6b5358c
#
_entry.id   103ee992cec9142672ec3be5e6b5358c
#
_cell.length_a   1.000
_cell.length_b   1.000
_cell.length_c   1.000
_cell.angle_alpha   90.00
_cell.angle_beta   90.00
_cell.angle_gamma   90.00
#
_symmetry.space_group_name_H-M   'P 1'
#
loop_
_entity.id
_entity.type
_entity.pdbx_description
1 polymer ?
#
loop_
_entity_poly.entity_id
_entity_poly.type
_entity_poly.pdbx_seq_one_letter_code
_entity_poly.pdbx_strand_id
1 'polypeptide(L)'
;MNLWHWFRERYMTSPLVYNLRLVWEYHDFFRTRVPFLYQRFLRNNIASSRKAATLLKDKEVVEVAFFLSIPGMWKADYLFRRMRQDPHFHPYIVLIPYTVFKNFDREEMWKTLRRTEAFVKERGFEYIIPYDEEKGCWRDIRKQENPDIVFYSLPYKDMERKYFVYNYRDRLTCYIPYAFTSMNVYKANYDIISINSYGCVFTETPMHLGFAKKYSHSHGDNFEVVGCPGCEVYQVSDYQPKEVWRTQTHLKKKVIWAPHHSISDVFSISTFLENCDLMVRLAQEYADRIQFAFKPHPTLKFKLQKLWGAERTEQYYRQWAEMPNTQIEEAGYVDLFYGSDAMMHDSGGFTTEYLYMQKPVMYLVKDDRPRQQFNEFGALAFDQHYVGRNEEDMRRFLDEVVLEGIDPMSDSRQRFFDTYLSSPDGMLPSQRIIAVLNRLMTGSKN
;
A
#
# COMPACT_ATOMS: atom_id res chain seq x y z
N MET A 1 15.43 19.93 31.20
CA MET A 1 15.37 19.76 29.73
C MET A 1 16.81 19.59 29.24
N ASN A 2 17.18 18.40 28.79
CA ASN A 2 18.57 18.04 28.45
C ASN A 2 19.00 18.84 27.20
N LEU A 3 20.17 19.51 27.25
CA LEU A 3 20.71 20.33 26.15
C LEU A 3 20.73 19.57 24.81
N TRP A 4 20.93 18.27 24.89
CA TRP A 4 20.90 17.35 23.75
C TRP A 4 19.50 17.20 23.13
N HIS A 5 18.45 17.23 23.95
CA HIS A 5 17.05 17.13 23.48
C HIS A 5 16.62 18.43 22.78
N TRP A 6 17.00 19.57 23.36
CA TRP A 6 16.79 20.90 22.78
C TRP A 6 17.54 21.10 21.45
N PHE A 7 18.80 20.62 21.38
CA PHE A 7 19.63 20.65 20.17
C PHE A 7 19.02 19.79 19.08
N ARG A 8 18.55 18.59 19.42
CA ARG A 8 17.90 17.64 18.52
C ARG A 8 16.60 18.17 17.92
N GLU A 9 15.70 18.75 18.72
CA GLU A 9 14.45 19.34 18.24
C GLU A 9 14.69 20.54 17.32
N ARG A 10 15.60 21.42 17.67
CA ARG A 10 15.91 22.62 16.90
C ARG A 10 16.69 22.35 15.61
N TYR A 11 17.55 21.34 15.60
CA TYR A 11 18.29 20.91 14.40
C TYR A 11 17.39 20.13 13.42
N MET A 12 16.42 19.35 13.90
CA MET A 12 15.49 18.61 13.06
C MET A 12 14.50 19.51 12.31
N THR A 13 14.22 20.70 12.83
CA THR A 13 13.27 21.67 12.24
C THR A 13 13.93 22.73 11.37
N SER A 14 15.27 22.82 11.34
CA SER A 14 15.98 23.78 10.47
C SER A 14 15.94 23.35 9.00
N PRO A 15 15.41 24.17 8.07
CA PRO A 15 15.38 23.83 6.64
C PRO A 15 16.76 23.57 6.05
N LEU A 16 17.80 24.22 6.54
CA LEU A 16 19.18 24.05 6.08
C LEU A 16 19.74 22.67 6.50
N VAL A 17 19.56 22.29 7.75
CA VAL A 17 20.00 20.98 8.27
C VAL A 17 19.15 19.86 7.67
N TYR A 18 17.87 20.11 7.47
CA TYR A 18 16.99 19.21 6.76
C TYR A 18 17.48 18.95 5.31
N ASN A 19 17.80 19.98 4.55
CA ASN A 19 18.29 19.85 3.19
C ASN A 19 19.68 19.18 3.11
N LEU A 20 20.59 19.51 4.02
CA LEU A 20 21.89 18.84 4.13
C LEU A 20 21.73 17.36 4.52
N ARG A 21 20.79 17.05 5.41
CA ARG A 21 20.45 15.69 5.79
C ARG A 21 19.81 14.92 4.65
N LEU A 22 18.91 15.53 3.86
CA LEU A 22 18.35 14.94 2.64
C LEU A 22 19.43 14.57 1.62
N VAL A 23 20.38 15.48 1.35
CA VAL A 23 21.53 15.21 0.45
C VAL A 23 22.35 14.02 0.96
N TRP A 24 22.56 13.95 2.25
CA TRP A 24 23.29 12.82 2.89
C TRP A 24 22.49 11.51 2.90
N GLU A 25 21.20 11.59 3.22
CA GLU A 25 20.34 10.42 3.42
C GLU A 25 19.79 9.84 2.13
N TYR A 26 19.60 10.64 1.08
CA TYR A 26 19.24 10.13 -0.25
C TYR A 26 20.44 9.64 -1.05
N HIS A 27 21.66 9.78 -0.51
CA HIS A 27 22.89 9.25 -1.11
C HIS A 27 23.17 9.66 -2.56
N ASP A 28 22.48 10.68 -3.08
CA ASP A 28 22.74 11.15 -4.45
C ASP A 28 24.20 11.57 -4.61
N PHE A 29 24.82 12.09 -3.55
CA PHE A 29 26.25 12.38 -3.55
C PHE A 29 27.10 11.13 -3.72
N PHE A 30 26.87 10.07 -2.90
CA PHE A 30 27.65 8.83 -3.00
C PHE A 30 27.34 8.07 -4.28
N ARG A 31 26.06 8.03 -4.68
CA ARG A 31 25.64 7.40 -5.93
C ARG A 31 26.30 8.02 -7.15
N THR A 32 26.40 9.36 -7.22
CA THR A 32 26.94 10.08 -8.37
C THR A 32 28.45 10.30 -8.30
N ARG A 33 29.03 10.48 -7.11
CA ARG A 33 30.45 10.82 -6.94
C ARG A 33 31.34 9.61 -6.64
N VAL A 34 30.79 8.56 -6.02
CA VAL A 34 31.54 7.35 -5.64
C VAL A 34 30.70 6.09 -5.89
N PRO A 35 30.22 5.86 -7.12
CA PRO A 35 29.26 4.80 -7.43
C PRO A 35 29.72 3.40 -7.03
N PHE A 36 31.03 3.13 -7.11
CA PHE A 36 31.60 1.85 -6.71
C PHE A 36 31.42 1.57 -5.20
N LEU A 37 31.67 2.56 -4.34
CA LEU A 37 31.46 2.40 -2.89
C LEU A 37 29.99 2.26 -2.56
N TYR A 38 29.13 2.98 -3.26
CA TYR A 38 27.68 2.87 -3.10
C TYR A 38 27.19 1.46 -3.47
N GLN A 39 27.59 0.95 -4.63
CA GLN A 39 27.25 -0.41 -5.06
C GLN A 39 27.77 -1.47 -4.07
N ARG A 40 29.01 -1.32 -3.61
CA ARG A 40 29.57 -2.22 -2.59
C ARG A 40 28.79 -2.19 -1.28
N PHE A 41 28.35 -1.01 -0.84
CA PHE A 41 27.51 -0.85 0.35
C PHE A 41 26.18 -1.61 0.21
N LEU A 42 25.49 -1.44 -0.91
CA LEU A 42 24.21 -2.11 -1.18
C LEU A 42 24.36 -3.63 -1.21
N ARG A 43 25.34 -4.13 -1.97
CA ARG A 43 25.64 -5.58 -2.04
C ARG A 43 26.00 -6.17 -0.67
N ASN A 44 26.76 -5.45 0.15
CA ASN A 44 27.11 -5.90 1.49
C ASN A 44 25.88 -5.96 2.40
N ASN A 45 24.93 -5.03 2.29
CA ASN A 45 23.69 -5.07 3.07
C ASN A 45 22.87 -6.32 2.70
N ILE A 46 22.64 -6.57 1.42
CA ILE A 46 21.91 -7.75 0.93
C ILE A 46 22.62 -9.05 1.39
N ALA A 47 23.92 -9.14 1.15
CA ALA A 47 24.71 -10.34 1.48
C ALA A 47 24.72 -10.62 2.99
N SER A 48 24.89 -9.58 3.82
CA SER A 48 24.88 -9.72 5.29
C SER A 48 23.50 -10.14 5.78
N SER A 49 22.43 -9.56 5.25
CA SER A 49 21.06 -9.88 5.62
C SER A 49 20.70 -11.33 5.22
N ARG A 50 21.08 -11.79 4.03
CA ARG A 50 20.87 -13.17 3.59
C ARG A 50 21.75 -14.17 4.38
N LYS A 51 22.97 -13.79 4.73
CA LYS A 51 23.81 -14.60 5.61
C LYS A 51 23.18 -14.76 6.99
N ALA A 52 22.55 -13.71 7.53
CA ALA A 52 21.85 -13.81 8.80
C ALA A 52 20.71 -14.84 8.73
N ALA A 53 19.99 -14.94 7.61
CA ALA A 53 18.97 -15.96 7.43
C ALA A 53 19.53 -17.39 7.57
N THR A 54 20.70 -17.68 7.00
CA THR A 54 21.27 -19.04 7.07
C THR A 54 21.67 -19.47 8.49
N LEU A 55 21.81 -18.52 9.42
CA LEU A 55 22.07 -18.81 10.84
C LEU A 55 20.81 -19.26 11.60
N LEU A 56 19.63 -19.14 10.99
CA LEU A 56 18.34 -19.51 11.59
C LEU A 56 17.94 -20.95 11.29
N LYS A 57 18.71 -21.68 10.49
CA LYS A 57 18.37 -23.03 10.01
C LYS A 57 17.95 -23.99 11.11
N ASP A 58 18.67 -23.99 12.23
CA ASP A 58 18.48 -24.91 13.34
C ASP A 58 17.84 -24.22 14.56
N LYS A 59 17.29 -23.01 14.36
CA LYS A 59 16.62 -22.29 15.44
C LYS A 59 15.23 -22.84 15.66
N GLU A 60 14.87 -23.16 16.91
CA GLU A 60 13.58 -23.73 17.26
C GLU A 60 12.42 -22.75 16.99
N VAL A 61 12.56 -21.51 17.44
CA VAL A 61 11.57 -20.42 17.23
C VAL A 61 12.26 -19.22 16.63
N VAL A 62 11.77 -18.75 15.48
CA VAL A 62 12.27 -17.58 14.75
C VAL A 62 11.42 -16.37 15.13
N GLU A 63 12.05 -15.35 15.73
CA GLU A 63 11.43 -14.09 16.12
C GLU A 63 11.21 -13.19 14.88
N VAL A 64 9.94 -12.87 14.57
CA VAL A 64 9.58 -12.14 13.34
C VAL A 64 8.90 -10.81 13.67
N ALA A 65 9.61 -9.70 13.48
CA ALA A 65 9.08 -8.36 13.68
C ALA A 65 8.50 -7.78 12.39
N PHE A 66 7.27 -7.30 12.44
CA PHE A 66 6.63 -6.54 11.36
C PHE A 66 6.59 -5.05 11.72
N PHE A 67 7.36 -4.22 11.03
CA PHE A 67 7.36 -2.77 11.23
C PHE A 67 6.15 -2.14 10.55
N LEU A 68 5.31 -1.49 11.35
CA LEU A 68 4.09 -0.83 10.87
C LEU A 68 4.01 0.61 11.41
N SER A 69 3.85 1.57 10.50
CA SER A 69 3.70 3.00 10.83
C SER A 69 2.25 3.49 10.68
N ILE A 70 1.52 3.01 9.70
CA ILE A 70 0.13 3.40 9.40
C ILE A 70 -0.69 2.20 8.91
N PRO A 71 -1.98 2.12 9.27
CA PRO A 71 -2.84 0.98 8.93
C PRO A 71 -2.91 0.67 7.44
N GLY A 72 -3.00 1.69 6.58
CA GLY A 72 -3.13 1.53 5.14
C GLY A 72 -1.95 0.81 4.45
N MET A 73 -0.80 0.74 5.13
CA MET A 73 0.39 0.03 4.64
C MET A 73 0.45 -1.44 5.07
N TRP A 74 -0.49 -1.92 5.87
CA TRP A 74 -0.55 -3.32 6.27
C TRP A 74 -1.08 -4.19 5.13
N LYS A 75 -0.24 -5.05 4.59
CA LYS A 75 -0.57 -5.98 3.50
C LYS A 75 -0.16 -7.43 3.81
N ALA A 76 0.15 -7.74 5.07
CA ALA A 76 0.69 -9.01 5.50
C ALA A 76 -0.27 -9.83 6.39
N ASP A 77 -1.59 -9.58 6.32
CA ASP A 77 -2.57 -10.17 7.25
C ASP A 77 -2.51 -11.72 7.23
N TYR A 78 -2.60 -12.31 6.04
CA TYR A 78 -2.54 -13.76 5.86
C TYR A 78 -1.18 -14.36 6.22
N LEU A 79 -0.08 -13.67 5.87
CA LEU A 79 1.26 -14.09 6.24
C LEU A 79 1.43 -14.12 7.77
N PHE A 80 1.01 -13.04 8.46
CA PHE A 80 1.09 -12.94 9.91
C PHE A 80 0.27 -14.04 10.59
N ARG A 81 -0.98 -14.28 10.16
CA ARG A 81 -1.85 -15.32 10.70
C ARG A 81 -1.28 -16.72 10.48
N ARG A 82 -0.73 -16.97 9.28
CA ARG A 82 -0.10 -18.25 8.93
C ARG A 82 1.16 -18.50 9.77
N MET A 83 2.01 -17.49 9.95
CA MET A 83 3.18 -17.60 10.83
C MET A 83 2.77 -17.85 12.30
N ARG A 84 1.71 -17.18 12.78
CA ARG A 84 1.21 -17.40 14.16
C ARG A 84 0.67 -18.83 14.39
N GLN A 85 0.24 -19.51 13.35
CA GLN A 85 -0.22 -20.91 13.41
C GLN A 85 0.93 -21.93 13.31
N ASP A 86 2.10 -21.50 12.86
CA ASP A 86 3.29 -22.33 12.73
C ASP A 86 4.19 -22.12 13.97
N PRO A 87 4.40 -23.14 14.81
CA PRO A 87 5.20 -23.01 16.03
C PRO A 87 6.67 -22.64 15.79
N HIS A 88 7.15 -22.77 14.56
CA HIS A 88 8.50 -22.32 14.18
C HIS A 88 8.66 -20.80 14.12
N PHE A 89 7.56 -20.03 14.02
CA PHE A 89 7.60 -18.58 13.94
C PHE A 89 6.87 -17.93 15.11
N HIS A 90 7.49 -16.86 15.66
CA HIS A 90 6.84 -15.97 16.62
C HIS A 90 6.69 -14.56 16.00
N PRO A 91 5.57 -14.30 15.28
CA PRO A 91 5.33 -13.01 14.65
C PRO A 91 4.73 -11.99 15.62
N TYR A 92 5.26 -10.79 15.66
CA TYR A 92 4.70 -9.63 16.36
C TYR A 92 4.86 -8.34 15.57
N ILE A 93 3.99 -7.36 15.84
CA ILE A 93 4.02 -6.06 15.18
C ILE A 93 4.81 -5.06 16.03
N VAL A 94 5.69 -4.32 15.41
CA VAL A 94 6.39 -3.21 16.02
C VAL A 94 5.81 -1.92 15.47
N LEU A 95 5.09 -1.19 16.30
CA LEU A 95 4.51 0.10 15.94
C LEU A 95 5.60 1.17 15.95
N ILE A 96 6.07 1.54 14.76
CA ILE A 96 7.11 2.55 14.59
C ILE A 96 6.50 3.90 14.22
N PRO A 97 7.10 5.04 14.66
CA PRO A 97 6.54 6.35 14.38
C PRO A 97 6.62 6.68 12.90
N TYR A 98 5.51 7.18 12.37
CA TYR A 98 5.49 7.78 11.03
C TYR A 98 5.98 9.22 11.12
N THR A 99 7.13 9.50 10.52
CA THR A 99 7.76 10.83 10.56
C THR A 99 7.88 11.36 9.14
N VAL A 100 6.96 12.23 8.74
CA VAL A 100 7.06 12.92 7.45
C VAL A 100 8.06 14.05 7.55
N PHE A 101 9.20 13.97 6.90
CA PHE A 101 10.33 14.90 7.04
C PHE A 101 10.00 16.39 6.75
N LYS A 102 9.04 16.67 5.89
CA LYS A 102 8.72 18.05 5.50
C LYS A 102 7.89 18.83 6.53
N ASN A 103 7.12 18.12 7.36
CA ASN A 103 6.22 18.71 8.34
C ASN A 103 6.10 17.77 9.55
N PHE A 104 7.23 17.48 10.22
CA PHE A 104 7.20 16.67 11.42
C PHE A 104 6.36 17.35 12.49
N ASP A 105 5.14 16.87 12.63
CA ASP A 105 4.22 17.22 13.69
C ASP A 105 4.16 16.07 14.69
N ARG A 106 4.64 16.32 15.90
CA ARG A 106 4.70 15.32 16.95
C ARG A 106 3.30 14.87 17.40
N GLU A 107 2.35 15.77 17.41
CA GLU A 107 0.97 15.45 17.78
C GLU A 107 0.32 14.55 16.74
N GLU A 108 0.47 14.87 15.47
CA GLU A 108 -0.05 14.05 14.36
C GLU A 108 0.65 12.68 14.29
N MET A 109 1.94 12.61 14.58
CA MET A 109 2.66 11.34 14.72
C MET A 109 2.02 10.45 15.80
N TRP A 110 1.76 11.00 17.00
CA TRP A 110 1.11 10.24 18.07
C TRP A 110 -0.32 9.86 17.75
N LYS A 111 -1.08 10.73 17.10
CA LYS A 111 -2.43 10.44 16.63
C LYS A 111 -2.44 9.31 15.61
N THR A 112 -1.49 9.32 14.67
CA THR A 112 -1.31 8.25 13.69
C THR A 112 -0.93 6.93 14.37
N LEU A 113 -0.02 6.97 15.34
CA LEU A 113 0.38 5.79 16.10
C LEU A 113 -0.81 5.18 16.86
N ARG A 114 -1.63 5.99 17.54
CA ARG A 114 -2.84 5.52 18.24
C ARG A 114 -3.86 4.87 17.30
N ARG A 115 -4.04 5.42 16.09
CA ARG A 115 -4.89 4.78 15.06
C ARG A 115 -4.33 3.42 14.63
N THR A 116 -3.00 3.35 14.48
CA THR A 116 -2.33 2.09 14.09
C THR A 116 -2.41 1.07 15.21
N GLU A 117 -2.29 1.50 16.46
CA GLU A 117 -2.49 0.64 17.62
C GLU A 117 -3.91 0.08 17.69
N ALA A 118 -4.94 0.92 17.53
CA ALA A 118 -6.33 0.50 17.49
C ALA A 118 -6.59 -0.54 16.37
N PHE A 119 -6.04 -0.30 15.20
CA PHE A 119 -6.10 -1.22 14.06
C PHE A 119 -5.50 -2.61 14.36
N VAL A 120 -4.37 -2.66 15.06
CA VAL A 120 -3.69 -3.90 15.42
C VAL A 120 -4.43 -4.63 16.54
N LYS A 121 -4.95 -3.90 17.54
CA LYS A 121 -5.79 -4.42 18.63
C LYS A 121 -7.06 -5.08 18.11
N GLU A 122 -7.76 -4.43 17.18
CA GLU A 122 -8.97 -4.97 16.57
C GLU A 122 -8.75 -6.34 15.90
N ARG A 123 -7.54 -6.56 15.37
CA ARG A 123 -7.15 -7.83 14.73
C ARG A 123 -6.66 -8.91 15.70
N GLY A 124 -6.50 -8.56 16.97
CA GLY A 124 -5.95 -9.45 17.97
C GLY A 124 -4.51 -9.88 17.69
N PHE A 125 -3.72 -8.98 17.09
CA PHE A 125 -2.31 -9.22 16.82
C PHE A 125 -1.46 -8.81 18.02
N GLU A 126 -0.42 -9.59 18.31
CA GLU A 126 0.60 -9.21 19.27
C GLU A 126 1.40 -8.03 18.74
N TYR A 127 1.66 -7.04 19.58
CA TYR A 127 2.39 -5.84 19.19
C TYR A 127 3.16 -5.21 20.34
N ILE A 128 4.16 -4.41 19.98
CA ILE A 128 4.92 -3.57 20.89
C ILE A 128 4.97 -2.14 20.36
N ILE A 129 5.05 -1.17 21.31
CA ILE A 129 5.40 0.22 21.02
C ILE A 129 6.77 0.47 21.66
N PRO A 130 7.84 0.51 20.87
CA PRO A 130 9.19 0.62 21.42
C PRO A 130 9.52 2.07 21.81
N TYR A 131 8.68 2.69 22.63
CA TYR A 131 8.90 4.01 23.20
C TYR A 131 9.21 3.92 24.69
N ASP A 132 10.28 4.58 25.12
CA ASP A 132 10.71 4.66 26.50
C ASP A 132 10.15 5.99 27.08
N GLU A 133 9.08 5.88 27.87
CA GLU A 133 8.39 7.04 28.47
C GLU A 133 9.31 7.82 29.42
N GLU A 134 10.17 7.13 30.19
CA GLU A 134 11.06 7.78 31.16
C GLU A 134 12.14 8.61 30.45
N LYS A 135 12.68 8.07 29.33
CA LYS A 135 13.72 8.74 28.55
C LYS A 135 13.16 9.63 27.45
N GLY A 136 11.85 9.58 27.18
CA GLY A 136 11.21 10.32 26.11
C GLY A 136 11.76 10.01 24.72
N CYS A 137 12.14 8.75 24.46
CA CYS A 137 12.77 8.38 23.20
C CYS A 137 12.36 6.98 22.71
N TRP A 138 12.46 6.77 21.40
CA TRP A 138 12.25 5.45 20.78
C TRP A 138 13.41 4.51 21.15
N ARG A 139 13.10 3.25 21.49
CA ARG A 139 14.09 2.22 21.84
C ARG A 139 14.65 1.52 20.59
N ASP A 140 15.81 0.92 20.73
CA ASP A 140 16.39 0.02 19.73
C ASP A 140 15.97 -1.42 20.04
N ILE A 141 15.04 -1.98 19.26
CA ILE A 141 14.48 -3.30 19.48
C ILE A 141 15.48 -4.46 19.29
N ARG A 142 16.63 -4.21 18.63
CA ARG A 142 17.68 -5.23 18.48
C ARG A 142 18.29 -5.66 19.81
N LYS A 143 18.15 -4.86 20.86
CA LYS A 143 18.74 -5.12 22.17
C LYS A 143 17.82 -5.90 23.11
N GLN A 144 16.54 -5.72 22.99
CA GLN A 144 15.55 -6.31 23.89
C GLN A 144 14.77 -7.43 23.17
N GLU A 145 14.02 -7.04 22.15
CA GLU A 145 13.17 -7.94 21.37
C GLU A 145 13.98 -8.83 20.44
N ASN A 146 15.14 -8.35 19.98
CA ASN A 146 16.13 -9.08 19.20
C ASN A 146 15.55 -9.94 18.04
N PRO A 147 14.76 -9.34 17.12
CA PRO A 147 14.15 -10.09 16.04
C PRO A 147 15.19 -10.73 15.10
N ASP A 148 14.87 -11.90 14.58
CA ASP A 148 15.68 -12.60 13.57
C ASP A 148 15.34 -12.14 12.15
N ILE A 149 14.04 -11.90 11.91
CA ILE A 149 13.50 -11.44 10.64
C ILE A 149 12.76 -10.13 10.88
N VAL A 150 12.96 -9.15 10.02
CA VAL A 150 12.26 -7.86 10.07
C VAL A 150 11.58 -7.58 8.76
N PHE A 151 10.25 -7.54 8.79
CA PHE A 151 9.43 -7.12 7.67
C PHE A 151 9.16 -5.63 7.71
N TYR A 152 9.31 -4.99 6.56
CA TYR A 152 9.00 -3.58 6.33
C TYR A 152 7.76 -3.46 5.45
N SER A 153 6.84 -2.59 5.84
CA SER A 153 5.68 -2.19 5.05
C SER A 153 5.86 -0.83 4.35
N LEU A 154 6.92 -0.11 4.71
CA LEU A 154 7.24 1.22 4.19
C LEU A 154 8.70 1.27 3.74
N PRO A 155 8.99 1.53 2.44
CA PRO A 155 10.36 1.53 1.95
C PRO A 155 11.05 2.90 2.12
N TYR A 156 10.31 3.93 2.50
CA TYR A 156 10.80 5.30 2.64
C TYR A 156 11.40 5.55 4.02
N LYS A 157 12.11 6.67 4.16
CA LYS A 157 12.72 7.09 5.42
C LYS A 157 11.77 7.89 6.33
N ASP A 158 10.48 7.70 6.17
CA ASP A 158 9.44 8.37 6.96
C ASP A 158 9.25 7.70 8.34
N MET A 159 10.37 7.35 8.97
CA MET A 159 10.45 6.70 10.28
C MET A 159 11.69 7.15 11.05
N GLU A 160 11.76 6.86 12.33
CA GLU A 160 12.96 7.11 13.14
C GLU A 160 14.18 6.39 12.56
N ARG A 161 15.34 7.08 12.52
CA ARG A 161 16.57 6.61 11.90
C ARG A 161 17.03 5.24 12.40
N LYS A 162 16.79 4.91 13.65
CA LYS A 162 17.17 3.62 14.24
C LYS A 162 16.46 2.42 13.62
N TYR A 163 15.31 2.64 12.96
CA TYR A 163 14.52 1.61 12.26
C TYR A 163 14.86 1.49 10.78
N PHE A 164 15.81 2.27 10.26
CA PHE A 164 16.22 2.14 8.86
C PHE A 164 16.86 0.79 8.58
N VAL A 165 16.57 0.22 7.41
CA VAL A 165 16.96 -1.14 7.00
C VAL A 165 18.45 -1.43 7.17
N TYR A 166 19.34 -0.50 6.85
CA TYR A 166 20.78 -0.72 6.96
C TYR A 166 21.29 -0.81 8.41
N ASN A 167 20.47 -0.48 9.41
CA ASN A 167 20.76 -0.76 10.81
C ASN A 167 20.44 -2.21 11.22
N TYR A 168 19.70 -2.94 10.38
CA TYR A 168 19.26 -4.33 10.58
C TYR A 168 19.92 -5.31 9.60
N ARG A 169 21.07 -4.94 8.99
CA ARG A 169 21.78 -5.80 8.02
C ARG A 169 22.30 -7.11 8.62
N ASP A 170 22.34 -7.23 9.93
CA ASP A 170 22.68 -8.43 10.71
C ASP A 170 21.44 -9.29 11.03
N ARG A 171 20.29 -9.00 10.42
CA ARG A 171 19.04 -9.73 10.46
C ARG A 171 18.54 -9.96 9.03
N LEU A 172 17.68 -10.95 8.82
CA LEU A 172 16.99 -11.05 7.54
C LEU A 172 15.97 -9.90 7.44
N THR A 173 16.16 -9.00 6.48
CA THR A 173 15.26 -7.88 6.24
C THR A 173 14.44 -8.14 4.99
N CYS A 174 13.11 -8.02 5.12
CA CYS A 174 12.16 -8.28 4.07
C CYS A 174 11.28 -7.06 3.82
N TYR A 175 10.87 -6.83 2.57
CA TYR A 175 9.92 -5.79 2.22
C TYR A 175 8.73 -6.35 1.46
N ILE A 176 7.52 -6.01 1.91
CA ILE A 176 6.25 -6.28 1.23
C ILE A 176 5.71 -4.96 0.72
N PRO A 177 5.48 -4.78 -0.60
CA PRO A 177 4.87 -3.57 -1.15
C PRO A 177 3.49 -3.28 -0.54
N TYR A 178 3.27 -2.02 -0.16
CA TYR A 178 2.00 -1.59 0.45
C TYR A 178 0.89 -1.33 -0.57
N ALA A 179 1.22 -1.30 -1.85
CA ALA A 179 0.29 -1.15 -2.96
C ALA A 179 0.81 -1.91 -4.17
N PHE A 180 -0.07 -2.29 -5.08
CA PHE A 180 0.30 -2.90 -6.34
C PHE A 180 1.11 -1.89 -7.18
N THR A 181 2.26 -2.32 -7.70
CA THR A 181 3.22 -1.46 -8.40
C THR A 181 2.80 -1.21 -9.85
N SER A 182 1.80 -0.36 -10.07
CA SER A 182 1.22 -0.11 -11.38
C SER A 182 1.72 1.17 -12.08
N MET A 183 2.31 2.12 -11.33
CA MET A 183 2.70 3.43 -11.88
C MET A 183 4.13 3.40 -12.43
N ASN A 184 4.41 4.23 -13.45
CA ASN A 184 5.74 4.34 -14.11
C ASN A 184 6.80 5.12 -13.31
N VAL A 185 6.65 5.13 -11.99
CA VAL A 185 7.60 5.77 -11.07
C VAL A 185 8.75 4.81 -10.69
N TYR A 186 9.40 4.23 -11.69
CA TYR A 186 10.41 3.19 -11.53
C TYR A 186 11.52 3.54 -10.54
N LYS A 187 11.98 4.81 -10.55
CA LYS A 187 13.04 5.26 -9.64
C LYS A 187 12.58 5.18 -8.18
N ALA A 188 11.37 5.58 -7.88
CA ALA A 188 10.82 5.52 -6.52
C ALA A 188 10.52 4.08 -6.07
N ASN A 189 10.17 3.19 -6.99
CA ASN A 189 9.81 1.82 -6.67
C ASN A 189 11.01 0.86 -6.62
N TYR A 190 12.07 1.12 -7.40
CA TYR A 190 13.17 0.16 -7.58
C TYR A 190 14.56 0.71 -7.26
N ASP A 191 14.76 2.05 -7.32
CA ASP A 191 16.09 2.67 -7.26
C ASP A 191 16.32 3.49 -5.97
N ILE A 192 15.62 3.17 -4.89
CA ILE A 192 15.89 3.77 -3.58
C ILE A 192 16.77 2.87 -2.73
N ILE A 193 17.50 3.49 -1.80
CA ILE A 193 18.51 2.80 -1.00
C ILE A 193 17.95 1.64 -0.18
N SER A 194 16.75 1.80 0.37
CA SER A 194 16.10 0.76 1.17
C SER A 194 15.80 -0.48 0.34
N ILE A 195 15.15 -0.31 -0.82
CA ILE A 195 14.82 -1.41 -1.76
C ILE A 195 16.09 -2.19 -2.14
N ASN A 196 17.19 -1.47 -2.39
CA ASN A 196 18.47 -2.06 -2.75
C ASN A 196 19.31 -2.52 -1.54
N SER A 197 18.78 -2.46 -0.32
CA SER A 197 19.44 -2.89 0.92
C SER A 197 18.72 -4.02 1.63
N TYR A 198 17.45 -4.31 1.30
CA TYR A 198 16.73 -5.44 1.87
C TYR A 198 17.37 -6.77 1.43
N GLY A 199 17.43 -7.74 2.33
CA GLY A 199 17.84 -9.11 2.02
C GLY A 199 16.86 -9.78 1.06
N CYS A 200 15.57 -9.43 1.17
CA CYS A 200 14.51 -9.92 0.30
C CYS A 200 13.46 -8.84 0.04
N VAL A 201 13.08 -8.65 -1.21
CA VAL A 201 11.98 -7.80 -1.66
C VAL A 201 10.97 -8.68 -2.35
N PHE A 202 9.75 -8.73 -1.84
CA PHE A 202 8.68 -9.47 -2.49
C PHE A 202 8.04 -8.62 -3.58
N THR A 203 7.74 -9.26 -4.71
CA THR A 203 7.15 -8.57 -5.86
C THR A 203 6.02 -9.39 -6.47
N GLU A 204 5.15 -8.70 -7.23
CA GLU A 204 3.85 -9.21 -7.58
C GLU A 204 3.89 -10.23 -8.73
N THR A 205 4.58 -9.89 -9.82
CA THR A 205 4.58 -10.72 -11.04
C THR A 205 5.99 -10.83 -11.65
N PRO A 206 6.21 -11.77 -12.58
CA PRO A 206 7.46 -11.83 -13.35
C PRO A 206 7.77 -10.53 -14.12
N MET A 207 6.77 -9.75 -14.54
CA MET A 207 7.00 -8.43 -15.15
C MET A 207 7.65 -7.46 -14.16
N HIS A 208 7.18 -7.43 -12.91
CA HIS A 208 7.76 -6.59 -11.85
C HIS A 208 9.20 -7.00 -11.52
N LEU A 209 9.50 -8.30 -11.53
CA LEU A 209 10.89 -8.76 -11.46
C LEU A 209 11.72 -8.28 -12.67
N GLY A 210 11.12 -8.23 -13.86
CA GLY A 210 11.74 -7.62 -15.05
C GLY A 210 12.08 -6.14 -14.84
N PHE A 211 11.17 -5.38 -14.22
CA PHE A 211 11.42 -3.98 -13.85
C PHE A 211 12.53 -3.85 -12.80
N ALA A 212 12.53 -4.73 -11.79
CA ALA A 212 13.59 -4.75 -10.79
C ALA A 212 14.96 -5.03 -11.43
N LYS A 213 15.06 -5.99 -12.35
CA LYS A 213 16.29 -6.27 -13.10
C LYS A 213 16.79 -5.07 -13.89
N LYS A 214 15.87 -4.29 -14.46
CA LYS A 214 16.20 -3.14 -15.32
C LYS A 214 16.53 -1.88 -14.51
N TYR A 215 15.81 -1.62 -13.41
CA TYR A 215 15.81 -0.32 -12.75
C TYR A 215 16.43 -0.32 -11.34
N SER A 216 16.65 -1.48 -10.70
CA SER A 216 17.29 -1.53 -9.38
C SER A 216 18.80 -1.64 -9.48
N HIS A 217 19.50 -1.15 -8.47
CA HIS A 217 20.95 -1.35 -8.35
C HIS A 217 21.36 -2.80 -8.02
N SER A 218 20.46 -3.58 -7.46
CA SER A 218 20.64 -5.02 -7.21
C SER A 218 20.45 -5.87 -8.46
N HIS A 219 20.00 -5.26 -9.57
CA HIS A 219 19.61 -5.99 -10.79
C HIS A 219 18.59 -7.11 -10.53
N GLY A 220 17.73 -6.92 -9.53
CA GLY A 220 16.71 -7.87 -9.14
C GLY A 220 17.19 -9.03 -8.27
N ASP A 221 18.47 -9.07 -7.87
CA ASP A 221 19.07 -10.20 -7.13
C ASP A 221 18.40 -10.46 -5.77
N ASN A 222 17.85 -9.44 -5.15
CA ASN A 222 17.12 -9.55 -3.89
C ASN A 222 15.59 -9.58 -4.03
N PHE A 223 15.08 -9.71 -5.26
CA PHE A 223 13.63 -9.76 -5.51
C PHE A 223 13.14 -11.20 -5.69
N GLU A 224 11.95 -11.49 -5.14
CA GLU A 224 11.26 -12.78 -5.21
C GLU A 224 9.81 -12.58 -5.64
N VAL A 225 9.39 -13.30 -6.69
CA VAL A 225 8.01 -13.23 -7.17
C VAL A 225 7.11 -14.10 -6.29
N VAL A 226 6.14 -13.47 -5.62
CA VAL A 226 5.25 -14.16 -4.68
C VAL A 226 3.77 -13.91 -4.94
N GLY A 227 3.41 -12.99 -5.84
CA GLY A 227 2.07 -12.47 -5.98
C GLY A 227 1.87 -11.22 -5.12
N CYS A 228 0.62 -10.79 -4.93
CA CYS A 228 0.26 -9.62 -4.13
C CYS A 228 -0.29 -10.04 -2.76
N PRO A 229 0.49 -9.95 -1.65
CA PRO A 229 0.00 -10.38 -0.34
C PRO A 229 -1.22 -9.58 0.14
N GLY A 230 -1.32 -8.30 -0.23
CA GLY A 230 -2.48 -7.46 0.08
C GLY A 230 -3.76 -7.87 -0.63
N CYS A 231 -3.64 -8.60 -1.74
CA CYS A 231 -4.75 -9.11 -2.55
C CYS A 231 -5.06 -10.60 -2.27
N GLU A 232 -4.34 -11.24 -1.34
CA GLU A 232 -4.56 -12.66 -1.00
C GLU A 232 -5.99 -12.92 -0.52
N VAL A 233 -6.59 -11.95 0.16
CA VAL A 233 -7.99 -12.02 0.61
C VAL A 233 -8.98 -12.30 -0.51
N TYR A 234 -8.68 -11.91 -1.74
CA TYR A 234 -9.52 -12.15 -2.92
C TYR A 234 -9.28 -13.52 -3.57
N GLN A 235 -8.30 -14.28 -3.10
CA GLN A 235 -7.90 -15.57 -3.65
C GLN A 235 -8.22 -16.74 -2.72
N VAL A 236 -8.55 -16.46 -1.46
CA VAL A 236 -8.93 -17.49 -0.49
C VAL A 236 -10.41 -17.82 -0.62
N SER A 237 -10.73 -19.11 -0.59
CA SER A 237 -12.11 -19.61 -0.77
C SER A 237 -12.97 -19.50 0.49
N ASP A 238 -12.36 -19.33 1.65
CA ASP A 238 -12.99 -19.33 2.98
C ASP A 238 -13.27 -17.92 3.52
N TYR A 239 -12.93 -16.86 2.78
CA TYR A 239 -13.27 -15.51 3.18
C TYR A 239 -14.78 -15.29 3.20
N GLN A 240 -15.30 -14.79 4.32
CA GLN A 240 -16.70 -14.49 4.50
C GLN A 240 -16.89 -12.96 4.53
N PRO A 241 -17.30 -12.34 3.41
CA PRO A 241 -17.51 -10.90 3.34
C PRO A 241 -18.62 -10.48 4.31
N LYS A 242 -18.39 -9.39 5.01
CA LYS A 242 -19.41 -8.74 5.84
C LYS A 242 -20.30 -7.87 4.97
N GLU A 243 -21.60 -7.83 5.28
CA GLU A 243 -22.50 -6.85 4.64
C GLU A 243 -22.18 -5.46 5.21
N VAL A 244 -21.60 -4.61 4.36
CA VAL A 244 -21.22 -3.23 4.71
C VAL A 244 -22.04 -2.21 3.93
N TRP A 245 -22.84 -2.67 2.97
CA TRP A 245 -23.72 -1.81 2.21
C TRP A 245 -24.99 -1.48 3.01
N ARG A 246 -25.39 -0.20 2.97
CA ARG A 246 -26.62 0.25 3.65
C ARG A 246 -27.83 -0.53 3.13
N THR A 247 -28.64 -1.06 4.03
CA THR A 247 -29.87 -1.77 3.67
C THR A 247 -30.81 -0.87 2.87
N GLN A 248 -31.35 -1.39 1.78
CA GLN A 248 -32.30 -0.73 0.89
C GLN A 248 -33.67 -1.42 0.97
N THR A 249 -34.72 -0.71 0.60
CA THR A 249 -36.09 -1.25 0.56
C THR A 249 -36.33 -2.30 -0.53
N HIS A 250 -35.51 -2.27 -1.59
CA HIS A 250 -35.47 -3.25 -2.68
C HIS A 250 -34.07 -3.39 -3.23
N LEU A 251 -33.84 -4.41 -4.03
CA LEU A 251 -32.54 -4.68 -4.63
C LEU A 251 -32.16 -3.56 -5.62
N LYS A 252 -30.95 -3.04 -5.43
CA LYS A 252 -30.32 -2.06 -6.32
C LYS A 252 -28.94 -2.58 -6.72
N LYS A 253 -28.46 -2.15 -7.88
CA LYS A 253 -27.08 -2.34 -8.24
C LYS A 253 -26.16 -1.51 -7.35
N LYS A 254 -25.04 -2.06 -6.93
CA LYS A 254 -24.11 -1.46 -5.98
C LYS A 254 -22.86 -0.95 -6.69
N VAL A 255 -22.70 0.36 -6.80
CA VAL A 255 -21.59 1.01 -7.51
C VAL A 255 -20.70 1.77 -6.54
N ILE A 256 -19.41 1.50 -6.57
CA ILE A 256 -18.41 2.25 -5.81
C ILE A 256 -17.93 3.43 -6.65
N TRP A 257 -17.90 4.63 -6.07
CA TRP A 257 -17.15 5.76 -6.61
C TRP A 257 -15.96 6.06 -5.71
N ALA A 258 -14.73 5.86 -6.26
CA ALA A 258 -13.50 5.91 -5.50
C ALA A 258 -12.49 6.94 -6.06
N PRO A 259 -12.69 8.25 -5.79
CA PRO A 259 -11.79 9.29 -6.29
C PRO A 259 -10.48 9.36 -5.52
N HIS A 260 -9.40 9.63 -6.26
CA HIS A 260 -8.04 9.83 -5.74
C HIS A 260 -7.88 11.21 -5.10
N HIS A 261 -6.84 11.37 -4.28
CA HIS A 261 -6.58 12.61 -3.54
C HIS A 261 -5.75 13.67 -4.31
N SER A 262 -5.21 13.36 -5.49
CA SER A 262 -4.27 14.25 -6.20
C SER A 262 -4.97 15.40 -6.94
N ILE A 263 -5.81 16.16 -6.23
CA ILE A 263 -6.61 17.25 -6.78
C ILE A 263 -5.83 18.53 -7.09
N SER A 264 -4.65 18.71 -6.50
CA SER A 264 -3.83 19.92 -6.61
C SER A 264 -2.34 19.61 -6.76
N ASP A 265 -1.97 18.36 -7.02
CA ASP A 265 -0.59 17.94 -7.13
C ASP A 265 -0.06 18.15 -8.57
N VAL A 266 1.26 18.30 -8.71
CA VAL A 266 1.93 18.34 -10.03
C VAL A 266 1.60 17.07 -10.84
N PHE A 267 1.46 15.94 -10.14
CA PHE A 267 1.01 14.67 -10.67
C PHE A 267 -0.45 14.43 -10.32
N SER A 268 -1.36 15.08 -11.07
CA SER A 268 -2.80 15.04 -10.78
C SER A 268 -3.50 14.04 -11.69
N ILE A 269 -3.86 12.88 -11.13
CA ILE A 269 -4.72 11.90 -11.80
C ILE A 269 -6.19 12.04 -11.40
N SER A 270 -6.49 12.67 -10.26
CA SER A 270 -7.84 12.78 -9.74
C SER A 270 -8.74 13.63 -10.65
N THR A 271 -9.93 13.12 -10.89
CA THR A 271 -11.03 13.77 -11.60
C THR A 271 -12.11 14.28 -10.66
N PHE A 272 -11.82 14.29 -9.34
CA PHE A 272 -12.82 14.62 -8.32
C PHE A 272 -13.42 16.00 -8.53
N LEU A 273 -12.60 17.03 -8.76
CA LEU A 273 -13.08 18.41 -8.87
C LEU A 273 -13.95 18.62 -10.11
N GLU A 274 -13.70 17.87 -11.17
CA GLU A 274 -14.48 17.91 -12.41
C GLU A 274 -15.81 17.15 -12.29
N ASN A 275 -15.86 16.10 -11.47
CA ASN A 275 -16.97 15.17 -11.43
C ASN A 275 -17.79 15.19 -10.13
N CYS A 276 -17.37 15.94 -9.09
CA CYS A 276 -18.00 15.87 -7.78
C CYS A 276 -19.52 16.22 -7.82
N ASP A 277 -19.91 17.26 -8.54
CA ASP A 277 -21.32 17.67 -8.66
C ASP A 277 -22.10 16.73 -9.60
N LEU A 278 -21.46 16.26 -10.68
CA LEU A 278 -22.05 15.26 -11.57
C LEU A 278 -22.37 13.96 -10.84
N MET A 279 -21.43 13.45 -10.04
CA MET A 279 -21.66 12.19 -9.31
C MET A 279 -22.80 12.29 -8.29
N VAL A 280 -23.00 13.44 -7.67
CA VAL A 280 -24.18 13.68 -6.81
C VAL A 280 -25.47 13.66 -7.63
N ARG A 281 -25.50 14.33 -8.80
CA ARG A 281 -26.66 14.28 -9.70
C ARG A 281 -26.97 12.87 -10.17
N LEU A 282 -25.94 12.12 -10.62
CA LEU A 282 -26.13 10.72 -11.02
C LEU A 282 -26.66 9.87 -9.87
N ALA A 283 -26.15 10.06 -8.64
CA ALA A 283 -26.66 9.34 -7.48
C ALA A 283 -28.14 9.63 -7.22
N GLN A 284 -28.61 10.87 -7.42
CA GLN A 284 -30.00 11.25 -7.29
C GLN A 284 -30.88 10.68 -8.43
N GLU A 285 -30.43 10.80 -9.66
CA GLU A 285 -31.19 10.35 -10.83
C GLU A 285 -31.36 8.82 -10.89
N TYR A 286 -30.36 8.07 -10.45
CA TYR A 286 -30.37 6.60 -10.41
C TYR A 286 -30.87 6.05 -9.05
N ALA A 287 -31.45 6.88 -8.19
CA ALA A 287 -31.77 6.52 -6.81
C ALA A 287 -32.61 5.25 -6.65
N ASP A 288 -33.52 4.97 -7.57
CA ASP A 288 -34.39 3.78 -7.52
C ASP A 288 -33.67 2.49 -7.99
N ARG A 289 -32.60 2.59 -8.77
CA ARG A 289 -31.95 1.45 -9.43
C ARG A 289 -30.54 1.17 -8.93
N ILE A 290 -29.83 2.21 -8.47
CA ILE A 290 -28.42 2.12 -8.06
C ILE A 290 -28.22 2.66 -6.64
N GLN A 291 -27.46 1.92 -5.88
CA GLN A 291 -26.89 2.36 -4.61
C GLN A 291 -25.41 2.71 -4.81
N PHE A 292 -25.00 3.88 -4.36
CA PHE A 292 -23.61 4.32 -4.48
C PHE A 292 -22.88 4.30 -3.14
N ALA A 293 -21.64 3.84 -3.15
CA ALA A 293 -20.69 4.03 -2.06
C ALA A 293 -19.62 5.06 -2.49
N PHE A 294 -19.62 6.23 -1.85
CA PHE A 294 -18.52 7.18 -1.97
C PHE A 294 -17.35 6.70 -1.13
N LYS A 295 -16.29 6.23 -1.80
CA LYS A 295 -15.06 5.71 -1.20
C LYS A 295 -13.88 6.65 -1.48
N PRO A 296 -13.82 7.85 -0.85
CA PRO A 296 -12.73 8.78 -1.09
C PRO A 296 -11.40 8.23 -0.58
N HIS A 297 -10.31 8.61 -1.25
CA HIS A 297 -8.98 8.36 -0.69
C HIS A 297 -8.83 9.03 0.70
N PRO A 298 -8.21 8.40 1.70
CA PRO A 298 -8.15 8.91 3.08
C PRO A 298 -7.65 10.37 3.24
N THR A 299 -6.79 10.83 2.34
CA THR A 299 -6.27 12.20 2.38
C THR A 299 -7.09 13.22 1.57
N LEU A 300 -8.11 12.77 0.83
CA LEU A 300 -8.92 13.67 -0.01
C LEU A 300 -9.64 14.71 0.84
N LYS A 301 -10.33 14.30 1.90
CA LYS A 301 -11.07 15.20 2.80
C LYS A 301 -10.20 16.34 3.33
N PHE A 302 -9.01 16.02 3.81
CA PHE A 302 -8.05 17.01 4.30
C PHE A 302 -7.62 18.02 3.22
N LYS A 303 -7.38 17.56 1.98
CA LYS A 303 -7.04 18.45 0.86
C LYS A 303 -8.21 19.33 0.45
N LEU A 304 -9.42 18.80 0.48
CA LEU A 304 -10.64 19.58 0.22
C LEU A 304 -10.87 20.64 1.29
N GLN A 305 -10.64 20.33 2.56
CA GLN A 305 -10.73 21.33 3.64
C GLN A 305 -9.76 22.50 3.44
N LYS A 306 -8.57 22.22 2.88
CA LYS A 306 -7.62 23.29 2.51
C LYS A 306 -8.05 24.08 1.29
N LEU A 307 -8.71 23.45 0.31
CA LEU A 307 -9.10 24.07 -0.95
C LEU A 307 -10.46 24.78 -0.88
N TRP A 308 -11.46 24.12 -0.28
CA TRP A 308 -12.85 24.60 -0.20
C TRP A 308 -13.21 25.25 1.14
N GLY A 309 -12.40 25.03 2.17
CA GLY A 309 -12.73 25.28 3.56
C GLY A 309 -13.45 24.10 4.22
N ALA A 310 -13.47 24.12 5.57
CA ALA A 310 -14.04 23.01 6.36
C ALA A 310 -15.54 22.87 6.13
N GLU A 311 -16.29 23.99 6.16
CA GLU A 311 -17.75 24.00 6.06
C GLU A 311 -18.26 23.38 4.76
N ARG A 312 -17.76 23.83 3.60
CA ARG A 312 -18.14 23.30 2.27
C ARG A 312 -17.79 21.82 2.15
N THR A 313 -16.62 21.41 2.67
CA THR A 313 -16.19 20.01 2.65
C THR A 313 -17.12 19.13 3.46
N GLU A 314 -17.46 19.55 4.70
CA GLU A 314 -18.40 18.78 5.54
C GLU A 314 -19.80 18.74 4.94
N GLN A 315 -20.28 19.81 4.32
CA GLN A 315 -21.55 19.83 3.62
C GLN A 315 -21.58 18.82 2.47
N TYR A 316 -20.53 18.75 1.66
CA TYR A 316 -20.40 17.78 0.56
C TYR A 316 -20.42 16.34 1.06
N TYR A 317 -19.64 16.03 2.10
CA TYR A 317 -19.62 14.70 2.71
C TYR A 317 -20.97 14.34 3.34
N ARG A 318 -21.61 15.29 4.03
CA ARG A 318 -22.95 15.09 4.61
C ARG A 318 -23.99 14.74 3.54
N GLN A 319 -23.96 15.39 2.38
CA GLN A 319 -24.85 15.08 1.27
C GLN A 319 -24.77 13.61 0.87
N TRP A 320 -23.55 13.04 0.76
CA TRP A 320 -23.35 11.61 0.48
C TRP A 320 -23.80 10.70 1.64
N ALA A 321 -23.72 11.14 2.86
CA ALA A 321 -24.14 10.37 4.03
C ALA A 321 -25.68 10.33 4.17
N GLU A 322 -26.38 11.39 3.77
CA GLU A 322 -27.82 11.58 4.02
C GLU A 322 -28.72 11.06 2.90
N MET A 323 -28.26 11.02 1.64
CA MET A 323 -29.05 10.45 0.55
C MET A 323 -29.38 8.97 0.83
N PRO A 324 -30.64 8.52 0.59
CA PRO A 324 -31.09 7.19 1.01
C PRO A 324 -30.39 6.04 0.27
N ASN A 325 -29.96 6.27 -0.98
CA ASN A 325 -29.29 5.28 -1.83
C ASN A 325 -27.76 5.45 -1.84
N THR A 326 -27.18 6.20 -0.91
CA THR A 326 -25.74 6.41 -0.85
C THR A 326 -25.17 6.10 0.53
N GLN A 327 -23.87 5.92 0.60
CA GLN A 327 -23.08 5.83 1.82
C GLN A 327 -21.66 6.35 1.60
N ILE A 328 -21.00 6.71 2.70
CA ILE A 328 -19.57 7.01 2.71
C ILE A 328 -18.83 5.83 3.33
N GLU A 329 -17.72 5.43 2.69
CA GLU A 329 -16.85 4.41 3.22
C GLU A 329 -15.42 4.95 3.36
N GLU A 330 -15.03 5.34 4.55
CA GLU A 330 -13.68 5.86 4.86
C GLU A 330 -12.74 4.78 5.44
N ALA A 331 -13.29 3.62 5.83
CA ALA A 331 -12.54 2.52 6.43
C ALA A 331 -12.00 1.51 5.40
N GLY A 332 -12.16 0.23 5.68
CA GLY A 332 -11.75 -0.86 4.80
C GLY A 332 -12.53 -0.90 3.48
N TYR A 333 -12.05 -1.62 2.51
CA TYR A 333 -12.69 -1.72 1.20
C TYR A 333 -12.86 -3.16 0.69
N VAL A 334 -12.34 -4.15 1.40
CA VAL A 334 -12.43 -5.54 0.98
C VAL A 334 -13.87 -6.00 0.90
N ASP A 335 -14.63 -5.85 1.99
CA ASP A 335 -16.04 -6.23 2.04
C ASP A 335 -16.91 -5.40 1.06
N LEU A 336 -16.53 -4.12 0.89
CA LEU A 336 -17.19 -3.23 -0.06
C LEU A 336 -17.02 -3.72 -1.51
N PHE A 337 -15.81 -4.19 -1.88
CA PHE A 337 -15.53 -4.77 -3.19
C PHE A 337 -16.32 -6.04 -3.42
N TYR A 338 -16.35 -6.95 -2.45
CA TYR A 338 -17.14 -8.18 -2.54
C TYR A 338 -18.63 -7.90 -2.75
N GLY A 339 -19.19 -6.93 -2.03
CA GLY A 339 -20.59 -6.58 -2.12
C GLY A 339 -20.98 -5.69 -3.32
N SER A 340 -20.03 -5.12 -4.07
CA SER A 340 -20.33 -4.24 -5.21
C SER A 340 -20.68 -5.00 -6.48
N ASP A 341 -21.39 -4.34 -7.41
CA ASP A 341 -21.57 -4.82 -8.81
C ASP A 341 -20.57 -4.17 -9.76
N ALA A 342 -20.15 -2.92 -9.48
CA ALA A 342 -19.19 -2.19 -10.33
C ALA A 342 -18.43 -1.12 -9.54
N MET A 343 -17.37 -0.56 -10.17
CA MET A 343 -16.61 0.55 -9.63
C MET A 343 -16.36 1.62 -10.70
N MET A 344 -16.39 2.89 -10.29
CA MET A 344 -15.88 4.05 -11.03
C MET A 344 -14.77 4.70 -10.19
N HIS A 345 -13.58 4.88 -10.73
CA HIS A 345 -12.44 5.43 -9.98
C HIS A 345 -11.41 6.13 -10.87
N ASP A 346 -10.47 6.81 -10.24
CA ASP A 346 -9.27 7.40 -10.85
C ASP A 346 -8.00 7.10 -10.03
N SER A 347 -8.02 5.99 -9.27
CA SER A 347 -6.95 5.58 -8.35
C SER A 347 -5.96 4.64 -9.02
N GLY A 348 -4.65 4.90 -8.87
CA GLY A 348 -3.61 4.00 -9.37
C GLY A 348 -3.58 2.63 -8.69
N GLY A 349 -3.89 2.54 -7.38
CA GLY A 349 -3.92 1.27 -6.66
C GLY A 349 -5.10 0.38 -7.07
N PHE A 350 -6.28 0.95 -7.18
CA PHE A 350 -7.49 0.20 -7.52
C PHE A 350 -7.54 -0.26 -9.00
N THR A 351 -6.70 0.34 -9.85
CA THR A 351 -6.52 -0.12 -11.25
C THR A 351 -6.20 -1.62 -11.34
N THR A 352 -5.52 -2.18 -10.35
CA THR A 352 -5.23 -3.62 -10.32
C THR A 352 -6.03 -4.34 -9.23
N GLU A 353 -6.16 -3.76 -8.03
CA GLU A 353 -6.80 -4.47 -6.91
C GLU A 353 -8.26 -4.85 -7.19
N TYR A 354 -9.04 -3.98 -7.86
CA TYR A 354 -10.44 -4.30 -8.17
C TYR A 354 -10.60 -5.38 -9.25
N LEU A 355 -9.60 -5.60 -10.11
CA LEU A 355 -9.64 -6.64 -11.14
C LEU A 355 -9.67 -8.07 -10.55
N TYR A 356 -9.29 -8.25 -9.29
CA TYR A 356 -9.51 -9.51 -8.58
C TYR A 356 -11.00 -9.87 -8.43
N MET A 357 -11.88 -8.87 -8.44
CA MET A 357 -13.34 -9.10 -8.40
C MET A 357 -13.91 -9.52 -9.74
N GLN A 358 -13.21 -9.32 -10.85
CA GLN A 358 -13.62 -9.59 -12.22
C GLN A 358 -14.94 -8.88 -12.62
N LYS A 359 -15.33 -7.86 -11.88
CA LYS A 359 -16.53 -7.05 -12.07
C LYS A 359 -16.28 -5.86 -13.01
N PRO A 360 -17.32 -5.28 -13.61
CA PRO A 360 -17.20 -4.07 -14.42
C PRO A 360 -16.52 -2.94 -13.66
N VAL A 361 -15.59 -2.27 -14.32
CA VAL A 361 -14.84 -1.16 -13.72
C VAL A 361 -14.58 -0.08 -14.76
N MET A 362 -14.81 1.18 -14.36
CA MET A 362 -14.54 2.37 -15.19
C MET A 362 -13.44 3.20 -14.56
N TYR A 363 -12.45 3.56 -15.37
CA TYR A 363 -11.43 4.53 -15.01
C TYR A 363 -11.84 5.92 -15.52
N LEU A 364 -11.96 6.90 -14.62
CA LEU A 364 -12.30 8.28 -14.94
C LEU A 364 -11.04 9.03 -15.34
N VAL A 365 -11.06 9.74 -16.47
CA VAL A 365 -9.91 10.45 -17.00
C VAL A 365 -10.25 11.91 -17.32
N LYS A 366 -9.28 12.82 -17.14
CA LYS A 366 -9.37 14.22 -17.57
C LYS A 366 -8.96 14.41 -19.03
N ASP A 367 -8.07 13.53 -19.49
CA ASP A 367 -7.43 13.61 -20.81
C ASP A 367 -6.86 12.22 -21.17
N ASP A 368 -6.11 12.10 -22.25
CA ASP A 368 -5.57 10.83 -22.73
C ASP A 368 -4.22 10.42 -22.08
N ARG A 369 -3.71 11.21 -21.11
CA ARG A 369 -2.43 10.93 -20.42
C ARG A 369 -2.46 9.80 -19.37
N PRO A 370 -3.58 9.45 -18.71
CA PRO A 370 -3.53 8.48 -17.62
C PRO A 370 -2.83 7.17 -17.96
N ARG A 371 -3.09 6.62 -19.16
CA ARG A 371 -2.42 5.38 -19.58
C ARG A 371 -0.89 5.49 -19.63
N GLN A 372 -0.35 6.66 -19.95
CA GLN A 372 1.09 6.92 -20.01
C GLN A 372 1.73 7.04 -18.62
N GLN A 373 0.92 7.20 -17.58
CA GLN A 373 1.40 7.28 -16.19
C GLN A 373 1.59 5.89 -15.56
N PHE A 374 1.08 4.85 -16.20
CA PHE A 374 1.27 3.47 -15.78
C PHE A 374 2.57 2.88 -16.33
N ASN A 375 3.16 1.93 -15.59
CA ASN A 375 4.17 1.04 -16.15
C ASN A 375 3.52 0.05 -17.12
N GLU A 376 4.31 -0.80 -17.76
CA GLU A 376 3.80 -1.75 -18.77
C GLU A 376 2.72 -2.69 -18.20
N PHE A 377 2.87 -3.13 -16.95
CA PHE A 377 1.85 -3.95 -16.28
C PHE A 377 0.59 -3.13 -15.97
N GLY A 378 0.76 -1.94 -15.38
CA GLY A 378 -0.36 -1.06 -15.06
C GLY A 378 -1.14 -0.61 -16.30
N ALA A 379 -0.47 -0.45 -17.45
CA ALA A 379 -1.12 -0.17 -18.73
C ALA A 379 -2.01 -1.34 -19.19
N LEU A 380 -1.54 -2.59 -19.05
CA LEU A 380 -2.35 -3.78 -19.32
C LEU A 380 -3.57 -3.89 -18.37
N ALA A 381 -3.38 -3.53 -17.10
CA ALA A 381 -4.48 -3.48 -16.14
C ALA A 381 -5.48 -2.37 -16.48
N PHE A 382 -5.00 -1.17 -16.84
CA PHE A 382 -5.84 -0.06 -17.30
C PHE A 382 -6.67 -0.42 -18.53
N ASP A 383 -6.11 -1.18 -19.46
CA ASP A 383 -6.81 -1.66 -20.68
C ASP A 383 -7.99 -2.61 -20.36
N GLN A 384 -8.17 -3.03 -19.10
CA GLN A 384 -9.31 -3.83 -18.63
C GLN A 384 -10.46 -2.96 -18.09
N HIS A 385 -10.35 -1.62 -18.20
CA HIS A 385 -11.32 -0.65 -17.70
C HIS A 385 -12.08 0.00 -18.84
N TYR A 386 -13.37 0.26 -18.62
CA TYR A 386 -14.07 1.28 -19.38
C TYR A 386 -13.44 2.64 -19.10
N VAL A 387 -13.41 3.54 -20.06
CA VAL A 387 -12.81 4.86 -19.89
C VAL A 387 -13.91 5.92 -19.88
N GLY A 388 -14.09 6.59 -18.73
CA GLY A 388 -15.05 7.68 -18.56
C GLY A 388 -14.41 9.04 -18.74
N ARG A 389 -14.70 9.71 -19.86
CA ARG A 389 -14.18 11.04 -20.19
C ARG A 389 -15.16 12.16 -19.89
N ASN A 390 -16.45 11.82 -19.89
CA ASN A 390 -17.56 12.76 -19.78
C ASN A 390 -18.80 12.09 -19.18
N GLU A 391 -19.86 12.88 -19.00
CA GLU A 391 -21.13 12.41 -18.47
C GLU A 391 -21.78 11.31 -19.33
N GLU A 392 -21.67 11.39 -20.65
CA GLU A 392 -22.26 10.40 -21.58
C GLU A 392 -21.62 9.02 -21.40
N ASP A 393 -20.27 8.95 -21.28
CA ASP A 393 -19.57 7.70 -21.02
C ASP A 393 -19.98 7.09 -19.68
N MET A 394 -20.13 7.93 -18.63
CA MET A 394 -20.58 7.46 -17.31
C MET A 394 -22.00 6.93 -17.35
N ARG A 395 -22.92 7.62 -18.02
CA ARG A 395 -24.30 7.17 -18.16
C ARG A 395 -24.39 5.87 -18.95
N ARG A 396 -23.68 5.76 -20.05
CA ARG A 396 -23.61 4.53 -20.84
C ARG A 396 -23.11 3.34 -20.00
N PHE A 397 -22.08 3.57 -19.19
CA PHE A 397 -21.58 2.54 -18.28
C PHE A 397 -22.61 2.13 -17.24
N LEU A 398 -23.33 3.08 -16.63
CA LEU A 398 -24.35 2.80 -15.64
C LEU A 398 -25.56 2.10 -16.26
N ASP A 399 -26.04 2.54 -17.42
CA ASP A 399 -27.22 1.99 -18.07
C ASP A 399 -26.95 0.63 -18.71
N GLU A 400 -25.99 0.56 -19.64
CA GLU A 400 -25.75 -0.66 -20.42
C GLU A 400 -24.97 -1.71 -19.59
N VAL A 401 -23.87 -1.31 -18.94
CA VAL A 401 -22.99 -2.29 -18.31
C VAL A 401 -23.47 -2.68 -16.92
N VAL A 402 -23.88 -1.70 -16.09
CA VAL A 402 -24.25 -1.99 -14.71
C VAL A 402 -25.70 -2.48 -14.61
N LEU A 403 -26.64 -1.79 -15.24
CA LEU A 403 -28.08 -2.08 -15.12
C LEU A 403 -28.52 -3.19 -16.06
N GLU A 404 -28.15 -3.16 -17.34
CA GLU A 404 -28.51 -4.16 -18.33
C GLU A 404 -27.60 -5.39 -18.33
N GLY A 405 -26.40 -5.28 -17.72
CA GLY A 405 -25.44 -6.39 -17.63
C GLY A 405 -24.70 -6.68 -18.94
N ILE A 406 -24.68 -5.73 -19.88
CA ILE A 406 -23.96 -5.86 -21.16
C ILE A 406 -22.49 -5.51 -20.94
N ASP A 407 -21.66 -6.51 -20.67
CA ASP A 407 -20.24 -6.33 -20.34
C ASP A 407 -19.29 -7.00 -21.35
N PRO A 408 -19.02 -6.35 -22.48
CA PRO A 408 -18.13 -6.90 -23.52
C PRO A 408 -16.67 -7.03 -23.06
N MET A 409 -16.27 -6.43 -21.93
CA MET A 409 -14.91 -6.55 -21.40
C MET A 409 -14.73 -7.73 -20.43
N SER A 410 -15.79 -8.45 -20.09
CA SER A 410 -15.75 -9.57 -19.13
C SER A 410 -14.68 -10.60 -19.46
N ASP A 411 -14.67 -11.11 -20.70
CA ASP A 411 -13.70 -12.12 -21.16
C ASP A 411 -12.25 -11.58 -21.14
N SER A 412 -12.07 -10.31 -21.43
CA SER A 412 -10.74 -9.67 -21.37
C SER A 412 -10.24 -9.60 -19.93
N ARG A 413 -11.08 -9.19 -18.97
CA ARG A 413 -10.75 -9.17 -17.56
C ARG A 413 -10.44 -10.56 -17.02
N GLN A 414 -11.24 -11.58 -17.42
CA GLN A 414 -10.96 -12.96 -17.04
C GLN A 414 -9.58 -13.41 -17.52
N ARG A 415 -9.25 -13.20 -18.80
CA ARG A 415 -7.93 -13.55 -19.35
C ARG A 415 -6.79 -12.81 -18.63
N PHE A 416 -6.99 -11.52 -18.32
CA PHE A 416 -6.01 -10.76 -17.56
C PHE A 416 -5.81 -11.35 -16.14
N PHE A 417 -6.89 -11.66 -15.45
CA PHE A 417 -6.85 -12.31 -14.14
C PHE A 417 -6.09 -13.64 -14.20
N ASP A 418 -6.45 -14.52 -15.13
CA ASP A 418 -5.83 -15.84 -15.29
C ASP A 418 -4.33 -15.75 -15.60
N THR A 419 -3.95 -14.72 -16.39
CA THR A 419 -2.55 -14.55 -16.84
C THR A 419 -1.65 -13.91 -15.78
N TYR A 420 -2.16 -12.94 -15.02
CA TYR A 420 -1.32 -12.06 -14.19
C TYR A 420 -1.66 -12.06 -12.71
N LEU A 421 -2.88 -12.37 -12.32
CA LEU A 421 -3.35 -12.23 -10.95
C LEU A 421 -3.61 -13.55 -10.24
N SER A 422 -3.99 -14.58 -10.99
CA SER A 422 -4.19 -15.92 -10.44
C SER A 422 -2.87 -16.58 -10.05
N SER A 423 -2.97 -17.60 -9.20
CA SER A 423 -1.86 -18.48 -8.83
C SER A 423 -2.01 -19.83 -9.55
N PRO A 424 -1.33 -20.06 -10.70
CA PRO A 424 -1.55 -21.27 -11.51
C PRO A 424 -1.25 -22.58 -10.79
N ASP A 425 -0.36 -22.56 -9.80
CA ASP A 425 0.01 -23.70 -8.95
C ASP A 425 -0.82 -23.78 -7.66
N GLY A 426 -1.80 -22.89 -7.48
CA GLY A 426 -2.66 -22.84 -6.30
C GLY A 426 -1.98 -22.31 -5.01
N MET A 427 -0.70 -21.95 -5.08
CA MET A 427 0.00 -21.39 -3.91
C MET A 427 -0.36 -19.92 -3.71
N LEU A 428 -0.80 -19.58 -2.51
CA LEU A 428 -1.10 -18.21 -2.10
C LEU A 428 0.18 -17.39 -1.84
N PRO A 429 0.15 -16.05 -1.95
CA PRO A 429 1.29 -15.19 -1.71
C PRO A 429 1.98 -15.42 -0.35
N SER A 430 1.22 -15.58 0.74
CA SER A 430 1.79 -15.87 2.07
C SER A 430 2.52 -17.21 2.13
N GLN A 431 2.03 -18.23 1.44
CA GLN A 431 2.69 -19.55 1.34
C GLN A 431 4.01 -19.45 0.59
N ARG A 432 4.02 -18.70 -0.52
CA ARG A 432 5.25 -18.44 -1.29
C ARG A 432 6.28 -17.69 -0.47
N ILE A 433 5.85 -16.69 0.31
CA ILE A 433 6.77 -15.96 1.22
C ILE A 433 7.40 -16.92 2.21
N ILE A 434 6.63 -17.77 2.88
CA ILE A 434 7.16 -18.76 3.82
C ILE A 434 8.13 -19.72 3.11
N ALA A 435 7.80 -20.20 1.91
CA ALA A 435 8.69 -21.06 1.13
C ALA A 435 10.03 -20.35 0.80
N VAL A 436 9.99 -19.07 0.43
CA VAL A 436 11.19 -18.25 0.21
C VAL A 436 12.01 -18.11 1.49
N LEU A 437 11.38 -17.83 2.63
CA LEU A 437 12.08 -17.73 3.92
C LEU A 437 12.75 -19.04 4.27
N ASN A 438 12.07 -20.17 4.16
CA ASN A 438 12.63 -21.50 4.43
C ASN A 438 13.84 -21.80 3.53
N ARG A 439 13.74 -21.45 2.24
CA ARG A 439 14.86 -21.58 1.31
C ARG A 439 16.06 -20.71 1.71
N LEU A 440 15.82 -19.45 2.11
CA LEU A 440 16.90 -18.54 2.57
C LEU A 440 17.54 -19.05 3.87
N MET A 441 16.79 -19.60 4.80
CA MET A 441 17.28 -20.17 6.05
C MET A 441 18.10 -21.45 5.80
N THR A 442 17.65 -22.33 4.91
CA THR A 442 18.38 -23.57 4.59
C THR A 442 19.60 -23.35 3.70
N GLY A 443 19.75 -22.16 3.08
CA GLY A 443 20.84 -21.88 2.14
C GLY A 443 20.72 -22.67 0.83
N SER A 444 19.56 -23.27 0.54
CA SER A 444 19.31 -23.99 -0.70
C SER A 444 19.33 -23.03 -1.89
N LYS A 445 20.06 -23.38 -2.94
CA LYS A 445 19.99 -22.65 -4.23
C LYS A 445 18.76 -23.12 -5.01
N ASN A 446 18.21 -22.25 -5.82
CA ASN A 446 17.16 -22.58 -6.81
C ASN A 446 17.63 -23.64 -7.78
#